data_f15ce13cc6af853c3cf6adf224c5d017
#
_entry.id   f15ce13cc6af853c3cf6adf224c5d017
#
_cell.length_a   1.000
_cell.length_b   1.000
_cell.length_c   1.000
_cell.angle_alpha   90.00
_cell.angle_beta   90.00
_cell.angle_gamma   90.00
#
_symmetry.space_group_name_H-M   'P 1'
#
loop_
_entity.id
_entity.type
_entity.pdbx_description
1 polymer ?
#
loop_
_entity_poly.entity_id
_entity_poly.type
_entity_poly.pdbx_seq_one_letter_code
_entity_poly.pdbx_strand_id
1 'polypeptide(L)'
;MNETTTPKLRGGALLARALVEKGVEHVFTLAGGFCNPALEGFMDCGTRVINCPHEQVAGHLADAHTRITRQPAVCLVGPEGFANAVPAMMEAWASVRR
;
A
#
# COMPACT_ATOMS: atom_id res chain seq x y z
N MET A 1 -9.68 24.03 18.54
CA MET A 1 -9.41 23.57 18.40
C MET A 1 -9.58 23.27 18.46
N ASN A 2 -9.81 23.43 18.52
CA ASN A 2 -9.72 22.76 18.56
C ASN A 2 -9.64 22.12 17.96
N GLU A 3 -10.28 22.14 17.75
CA GLU A 3 -10.03 21.40 17.10
C GLU A 3 -8.86 21.10 16.69
N THR A 4 -8.39 21.42 16.81
CA THR A 4 -7.08 21.29 16.46
C THR A 4 -6.22 20.65 17.43
N THR A 5 -6.58 20.75 18.56
CA THR A 5 -5.85 20.07 19.58
C THR A 5 -5.84 18.60 19.34
N THR A 6 -6.93 18.10 18.81
CA THR A 6 -6.98 16.71 18.41
C THR A 6 -7.23 16.68 16.94
N PRO A 7 -6.19 16.52 16.15
CA PRO A 7 -6.37 16.57 14.71
C PRO A 7 -7.28 15.44 14.25
N LYS A 8 -8.14 15.79 13.35
CA LYS A 8 -8.95 14.79 12.70
C LYS A 8 -8.06 13.97 11.80
N LEU A 9 -8.14 12.66 11.91
CA LEU A 9 -7.42 11.78 11.02
C LEU A 9 -8.22 11.59 9.75
N ARG A 10 -7.56 11.81 8.63
CA ARG A 10 -8.17 11.53 7.34
C ARG A 10 -8.27 10.03 7.14
N GLY A 11 -9.17 9.62 6.25
CA GLY A 11 -9.35 8.21 5.96
C GLY A 11 -8.08 7.53 5.53
N GLY A 12 -7.25 8.22 4.72
CA GLY A 12 -5.98 7.66 4.31
C GLY A 12 -5.04 7.43 5.48
N ALA A 13 -5.00 8.36 6.43
CA ALA A 13 -4.16 8.21 7.60
C ALA A 13 -4.62 7.05 8.48
N LEU A 14 -5.93 6.90 8.64
CA LEU A 14 -6.47 5.79 9.42
C LEU A 14 -6.15 4.45 8.76
N LEU A 15 -6.30 4.37 7.45
CA LEU A 15 -5.97 3.17 6.72
C LEU A 15 -4.49 2.81 6.91
N ALA A 16 -3.62 3.79 6.75
CA ALA A 16 -2.19 3.55 6.89
C ALA A 16 -1.84 3.06 8.28
N ARG A 17 -2.39 3.68 9.31
CA ARG A 17 -2.11 3.26 10.67
C ARG A 17 -2.59 1.85 10.95
N ALA A 18 -3.77 1.52 10.44
CA ALA A 18 -4.31 0.18 10.64
C ALA A 18 -3.41 -0.87 10.00
N LEU A 19 -2.92 -0.59 8.79
CA LEU A 19 -2.06 -1.55 8.10
C LEU A 19 -0.68 -1.65 8.74
N VAL A 20 -0.15 -0.52 9.20
CA VAL A 20 1.15 -0.55 9.88
C VAL A 20 1.06 -1.38 11.17
N GLU A 21 -0.06 -1.30 11.87
CA GLU A 21 -0.25 -2.12 13.06
C GLU A 21 -0.30 -3.61 12.73
N LYS A 22 -0.62 -3.95 11.49
CA LYS A 22 -0.62 -5.34 11.05
C LYS A 22 0.73 -5.79 10.52
N GLY A 23 1.74 -4.94 10.59
CA GLY A 23 3.09 -5.33 10.20
C GLY A 23 3.54 -4.84 8.85
N VAL A 24 2.79 -3.94 8.21
CA VAL A 24 3.17 -3.42 6.90
C VAL A 24 4.30 -2.42 7.07
N GLU A 25 5.44 -2.69 6.44
CA GLU A 25 6.60 -1.80 6.47
C GLU A 25 6.95 -1.26 5.09
N HIS A 26 6.37 -1.84 4.04
CA HIS A 26 6.66 -1.44 2.67
C HIS A 26 5.37 -1.32 1.88
N VAL A 27 5.27 -0.25 1.11
CA VAL A 27 4.15 -0.02 0.20
C VAL A 27 4.74 0.16 -1.19
N PHE A 28 4.24 -0.61 -2.14
CA PHE A 28 4.64 -0.52 -3.54
C PHE A 28 3.51 0.14 -4.30
N THR A 29 3.80 1.19 -5.01
CA THR A 29 2.76 2.04 -5.57
C THR A 29 3.18 2.63 -6.92
N LEU A 30 2.19 3.00 -7.70
CA LEU A 30 2.35 3.96 -8.78
C LEU A 30 1.49 5.15 -8.37
N ALA A 31 2.16 6.22 -7.95
CA ALA A 31 1.48 7.34 -7.29
C ALA A 31 0.48 8.01 -8.21
N GLY A 32 -0.64 8.42 -7.65
CA GLY A 32 -1.67 9.15 -8.35
C GLY A 32 -2.51 9.90 -7.35
N GLY A 33 -3.31 10.86 -7.83
CA GLY A 33 -4.02 11.77 -6.94
C GLY A 33 -4.93 11.09 -5.94
N PHE A 34 -5.58 10.02 -6.34
CA PHE A 34 -6.50 9.33 -5.43
C PHE A 34 -5.79 8.62 -4.30
N CYS A 35 -4.52 8.29 -4.48
CA CYS A 35 -3.77 7.55 -3.47
C CYS A 35 -3.00 8.44 -2.51
N ASN A 36 -2.89 9.72 -2.81
CA ASN A 36 -2.02 10.61 -2.05
C ASN A 36 -2.32 10.67 -0.57
N PRO A 37 -3.59 10.75 -0.13
CA PRO A 37 -3.84 10.77 1.31
C PRO A 37 -3.32 9.53 2.03
N ALA A 38 -3.48 8.34 1.42
CA ALA A 38 -2.98 7.13 2.03
C ALA A 38 -1.45 7.11 2.02
N LEU A 39 -0.84 7.58 0.92
CA LEU A 39 0.62 7.63 0.85
C LEU A 39 1.20 8.55 1.91
N GLU A 40 0.56 9.71 2.12
CA GLU A 40 0.99 10.62 3.18
C GLU A 40 0.89 9.95 4.55
N GLY A 41 -0.19 9.19 4.76
CA GLY A 41 -0.36 8.47 6.00
C GLY A 41 0.72 7.44 6.22
N PHE A 42 1.09 6.70 5.19
CA PHE A 42 2.18 5.73 5.32
C PHE A 42 3.51 6.41 5.60
N MET A 43 3.77 7.52 4.92
CA MET A 43 5.02 8.24 5.17
C MET A 43 5.09 8.79 6.59
N ASP A 44 3.97 9.27 7.11
CA ASP A 44 3.91 9.74 8.49
C ASP A 44 4.17 8.63 9.48
N CYS A 45 3.84 7.40 9.12
CA CYS A 45 4.09 6.24 9.98
C CYS A 45 5.50 5.69 9.83
N GLY A 46 6.30 6.27 8.95
CA GLY A 46 7.65 5.77 8.72
C GLY A 46 7.73 4.58 7.78
N THR A 47 6.65 4.27 7.11
CA THR A 47 6.60 3.16 6.16
C THR A 47 7.39 3.53 4.92
N ARG A 48 8.10 2.55 4.37
CA ARG A 48 8.85 2.78 3.16
C ARG A 48 7.91 2.71 1.96
N VAL A 49 7.84 3.80 1.21
CA VAL A 49 7.00 3.90 0.02
C VAL A 49 7.89 3.80 -1.21
N ILE A 50 7.62 2.82 -2.06
CA ILE A 50 8.43 2.56 -3.25
C ILE A 50 7.57 2.82 -4.46
N ASN A 51 7.93 3.85 -5.24
CA ASN A 51 7.21 4.20 -6.44
C ASN A 51 7.69 3.34 -7.59
N CYS A 52 6.76 2.73 -8.29
CA CYS A 52 7.06 1.78 -9.35
C CYS A 52 6.62 2.35 -10.70
N PRO A 53 7.22 1.88 -11.80
CA PRO A 53 6.89 2.43 -13.12
C PRO A 53 5.58 1.91 -13.70
N HIS A 54 4.99 0.86 -13.11
CA HIS A 54 3.76 0.27 -13.62
C HIS A 54 3.08 -0.48 -12.49
N GLU A 55 1.75 -0.54 -12.53
CA GLU A 55 0.99 -1.20 -11.49
C GLU A 55 1.33 -2.68 -11.36
N GLN A 56 1.60 -3.32 -12.48
CA GLN A 56 1.97 -4.72 -12.46
C GLN A 56 3.28 -4.95 -11.72
N VAL A 57 4.23 -4.04 -11.90
CA VAL A 57 5.50 -4.11 -11.18
C VAL A 57 5.26 -3.93 -9.68
N ALA A 58 4.42 -2.97 -9.32
CA ALA A 58 4.10 -2.76 -7.90
C ALA A 58 3.49 -4.01 -7.30
N GLY A 59 2.56 -4.65 -7.99
CA GLY A 59 1.93 -5.86 -7.49
C GLY A 59 2.90 -7.01 -7.35
N HIS A 60 3.75 -7.22 -8.34
CA HIS A 60 4.73 -8.31 -8.26
C HIS A 60 5.77 -8.06 -7.19
N LEU A 61 6.18 -6.80 -7.00
CA LEU A 61 7.14 -6.49 -5.94
C LEU A 61 6.55 -6.74 -4.56
N ALA A 62 5.29 -6.36 -4.36
CA ALA A 62 4.62 -6.61 -3.09
C ALA A 62 4.53 -8.10 -2.81
N ASP A 63 4.17 -8.88 -3.82
CA ASP A 63 4.06 -10.32 -3.70
C ASP A 63 5.42 -10.94 -3.36
N ALA A 64 6.45 -10.55 -4.10
CA ALA A 64 7.79 -11.08 -3.87
C ALA A 64 8.30 -10.72 -2.48
N HIS A 65 8.04 -9.49 -2.05
CA HIS A 65 8.46 -9.05 -0.73
C HIS A 65 7.86 -9.94 0.36
N THR A 66 6.57 -10.22 0.24
CA THR A 66 5.90 -11.05 1.22
C THR A 66 6.41 -12.49 1.20
N ARG A 67 6.67 -13.02 -0.01
CA ARG A 67 7.19 -14.39 -0.11
C ARG A 67 8.55 -14.53 0.57
N ILE A 68 9.39 -13.50 0.44
CA ILE A 68 10.74 -13.56 0.98
C ILE A 68 10.77 -13.25 2.46
N THR A 69 10.06 -12.22 2.89
CA THR A 69 10.17 -11.73 4.27
C THR A 69 9.12 -12.30 5.21
N ARG A 70 8.07 -12.88 4.67
CA ARG A 70 6.90 -13.33 5.43
C ARG A 70 6.20 -12.18 6.13
N GLN A 71 6.44 -10.94 5.71
CA GLN A 71 5.77 -9.76 6.22
C GLN A 71 4.76 -9.28 5.18
N PRO A 72 3.63 -8.75 5.62
CA PRO A 72 2.67 -8.21 4.66
C PRO A 72 3.24 -7.01 3.95
N ALA A 73 2.80 -6.81 2.73
CA ALA A 73 3.13 -5.64 1.94
C ALA A 73 1.86 -5.13 1.30
N VAL A 74 1.87 -3.88 0.88
CA VAL A 74 0.72 -3.26 0.26
C VAL A 74 1.09 -2.87 -1.16
N CYS A 75 0.19 -3.18 -2.09
CA CYS A 75 0.24 -2.65 -3.44
C CYS A 75 -0.88 -1.62 -3.54
N LEU A 76 -0.53 -0.36 -3.71
CA LEU A 76 -1.49 0.72 -3.70
C LEU A 76 -1.54 1.36 -5.08
N VAL A 77 -2.69 1.26 -5.73
CA VAL A 77 -2.86 1.78 -7.09
C VAL A 77 -4.16 2.56 -7.16
N GLY A 78 -4.24 3.48 -8.12
CA GLY A 78 -5.47 4.22 -8.36
C GLY A 78 -6.50 3.34 -9.05
N PRO A 79 -7.75 3.80 -9.06
CA PRO A 79 -8.82 2.97 -9.65
C PRO A 79 -8.60 2.70 -11.13
N GLU A 80 -8.02 3.64 -11.85
CA GLU A 80 -7.79 3.44 -13.27
C GLU A 80 -6.65 2.45 -13.54
N GLY A 81 -5.77 2.23 -12.56
CA GLY A 81 -4.66 1.30 -12.71
C GLY A 81 -4.92 -0.06 -12.15
N PHE A 82 -6.08 -0.27 -11.56
CA PHE A 82 -6.39 -1.54 -10.91
C PHE A 82 -6.28 -2.72 -11.87
N ALA A 83 -6.81 -2.56 -13.07
CA ALA A 83 -6.79 -3.66 -14.04
C ALA A 83 -5.37 -4.08 -14.40
N ASN A 84 -4.44 -3.13 -14.38
CA ASN A 84 -3.04 -3.44 -14.69
C ASN A 84 -2.35 -4.23 -13.58
N ALA A 85 -2.91 -4.21 -12.38
CA ALA A 85 -2.34 -4.96 -11.26
C ALA A 85 -2.92 -6.37 -11.13
N VAL A 86 -3.99 -6.67 -11.86
CA VAL A 86 -4.69 -7.93 -11.73
C VAL A 86 -3.80 -9.15 -11.99
N PRO A 87 -2.94 -9.16 -13.01
CA PRO A 87 -2.07 -10.34 -13.19
C PRO A 87 -1.21 -10.64 -11.98
N ALA A 88 -0.69 -9.61 -11.32
CA ALA A 88 0.10 -9.82 -10.12
C ALA A 88 -0.75 -10.35 -8.98
N MET A 89 -1.97 -9.88 -8.86
CA MET A 89 -2.90 -10.36 -7.85
C MET A 89 -3.21 -11.83 -8.04
N MET A 90 -3.39 -12.25 -9.30
CA MET A 90 -3.66 -13.65 -9.59
C MET A 90 -2.48 -14.52 -9.24
N GLU A 91 -1.27 -14.05 -9.49
CA GLU A 91 -0.08 -14.78 -9.14
C GLU A 91 0.05 -14.93 -7.62
N ALA A 92 -0.19 -13.84 -6.88
CA ALA A 92 -0.15 -13.88 -5.43
C ALA A 92 -1.20 -14.83 -4.87
N TRP A 93 -2.40 -14.78 -5.43
CA TRP A 93 -3.49 -15.65 -5.01
C TRP A 93 -3.11 -17.12 -5.19
N ALA A 94 -2.55 -17.45 -6.36
CA ALA A 94 -2.17 -18.82 -6.64
C ALA A 94 -1.10 -19.31 -5.66
N SER A 95 -0.21 -18.41 -5.24
CA SER A 95 0.86 -18.77 -4.31
C SER A 95 0.34 -19.13 -2.94
N VAL A 96 -0.67 -18.40 -2.44
CA VAL A 96 -1.16 -18.67 -1.09
C VAL A 96 -1.99 -19.93 -1.01
N ARG A 97 -2.35 -20.51 -2.13
CA ARG A 97 -3.18 -21.69 -2.15
C ARG A 97 -2.40 -22.96 -1.92
N ARG A 98 -1.08 -22.85 -1.79
CA ARG A 98 -0.24 -24.03 -1.54
C ARG A 98 -0.13 -24.37 -0.07
#